data_5779758eccadaccec54e9d1c58e7a50e
#
_entry.id   5779758eccadaccec54e9d1c58e7a50e
#
_cell.length_a   1.000
_cell.length_b   1.000
_cell.length_c   1.000
_cell.angle_alpha   90.00
_cell.angle_beta   90.00
_cell.angle_gamma   90.00
#
_symmetry.space_group_name_H-M   'P 1'
#
loop_
_entity.id
_entity.type
_entity.pdbx_description
1 polymer ?
#
loop_
_entity_poly.entity_id
_entity_poly.type
_entity_poly.pdbx_seq_one_letter_code
_entity_poly.pdbx_strand_id
1 'polypeptide(L)'
;MIRISYRRIWVFLFCVVCVLPAGEPKLPTVEDIVQNVSSQFQKVEDYSATLELKVDMPHIRMPSKKLQFYFKQPDKIKIKAAGFAIVPKTGLGGSGVELLALLDSARVLRQDNRGERIYWVLTGTINPDSLNTGSWHGGGAEFGREIIITIWVDSERWVIGYIETVVDSVQAFSVSSVYAEHNEGIYLPMVTEILIYTSLLRGMTYRRPSEGPLGDRHDFTEGVSDAMGRIRMEFHNYKINIGLKDEIFLEK
;
A
#
# COMPACT_ATOMS: atom_id res chain seq x y z
N MET A 1 19.67 87.74 -11.81
CA MET A 1 18.82 86.95 -10.91
C MET A 1 18.20 85.81 -11.75
N ILE A 2 18.89 84.65 -11.87
CA ILE A 2 18.51 83.53 -12.75
C ILE A 2 18.00 82.44 -11.86
N ARG A 3 16.68 82.08 -11.97
CA ARG A 3 16.05 80.98 -11.29
C ARG A 3 16.17 79.74 -12.16
N ILE A 4 16.96 78.74 -11.73
CA ILE A 4 17.06 77.40 -12.35
C ILE A 4 16.01 76.53 -11.70
N SER A 5 15.02 76.07 -12.51
CA SER A 5 13.95 75.17 -12.11
C SER A 5 14.41 73.71 -12.38
N TYR A 6 14.62 72.95 -11.32
CA TYR A 6 14.92 71.51 -11.42
C TYR A 6 13.63 70.74 -11.63
N ARG A 7 13.36 70.26 -12.86
CA ARG A 7 12.32 69.25 -13.15
C ARG A 7 12.84 67.88 -12.68
N ARG A 8 12.21 67.33 -11.65
CA ARG A 8 12.45 65.98 -11.19
C ARG A 8 11.94 64.99 -12.26
N ILE A 9 12.85 64.33 -12.93
CA ILE A 9 12.55 63.20 -13.84
C ILE A 9 12.45 61.95 -12.95
N TRP A 10 11.22 61.41 -12.79
CA TRP A 10 10.98 60.12 -12.21
C TRP A 10 11.21 59.06 -13.28
N VAL A 11 12.33 58.34 -13.21
CA VAL A 11 12.59 57.17 -14.02
C VAL A 11 11.88 55.98 -13.33
N PHE A 12 10.73 55.59 -13.89
CA PHE A 12 10.09 54.31 -13.52
C PHE A 12 10.90 53.15 -14.09
N LEU A 13 11.69 52.49 -13.26
CA LEU A 13 12.34 51.25 -13.59
C LEU A 13 11.29 50.15 -13.61
N PHE A 14 10.77 49.81 -14.79
CA PHE A 14 9.83 48.71 -14.98
C PHE A 14 10.61 47.41 -14.93
N CYS A 15 10.63 46.76 -13.74
CA CYS A 15 11.22 45.42 -13.55
C CYS A 15 10.29 44.39 -14.22
N VAL A 16 10.58 44.03 -15.48
CA VAL A 16 9.90 42.93 -16.15
C VAL A 16 10.38 41.64 -15.48
N VAL A 17 9.60 41.11 -14.56
CA VAL A 17 9.79 39.78 -14.01
C VAL A 17 9.42 38.79 -15.12
N CYS A 18 10.41 38.28 -15.83
CA CYS A 18 10.23 37.12 -16.72
C CYS A 18 9.85 35.92 -15.83
N VAL A 19 8.55 35.65 -15.70
CA VAL A 19 8.04 34.37 -15.20
C VAL A 19 8.35 33.35 -16.29
N LEU A 20 9.47 32.65 -16.15
CA LEU A 20 9.74 31.45 -16.96
C LEU A 20 8.62 30.46 -16.65
N PRO A 21 7.92 29.91 -17.66
CA PRO A 21 6.97 28.83 -17.39
C PRO A 21 7.75 27.70 -16.75
N ALA A 22 7.42 27.36 -15.50
CA ALA A 22 7.89 26.13 -14.88
C ALA A 22 7.41 24.99 -15.80
N GLY A 23 8.33 24.36 -16.50
CA GLY A 23 8.00 23.20 -17.34
C GLY A 23 7.26 22.19 -16.49
N GLU A 24 6.21 21.58 -17.01
CA GLU A 24 5.50 20.51 -16.32
C GLU A 24 6.52 19.46 -15.86
N PRO A 25 6.48 19.01 -14.61
CA PRO A 25 7.43 18.02 -14.14
C PRO A 25 7.28 16.76 -15.01
N LYS A 26 8.37 16.38 -15.67
CA LYS A 26 8.39 15.17 -16.50
C LYS A 26 8.08 13.98 -15.61
N LEU A 27 6.97 13.30 -15.87
CA LEU A 27 6.62 12.08 -15.15
C LEU A 27 7.69 11.00 -15.40
N PRO A 28 8.09 10.25 -14.37
CA PRO A 28 8.96 9.09 -14.55
C PRO A 28 8.25 8.01 -15.35
N THR A 29 9.00 7.11 -15.96
CA THR A 29 8.42 5.90 -16.55
C THR A 29 8.05 4.88 -15.47
N VAL A 30 7.26 3.88 -15.82
CA VAL A 30 6.95 2.77 -14.91
C VAL A 30 8.24 2.04 -14.53
N GLU A 31 9.11 1.82 -15.50
CA GLU A 31 10.42 1.18 -15.33
C GLU A 31 11.30 1.95 -14.35
N ASP A 32 11.34 3.28 -14.46
CA ASP A 32 12.09 4.14 -13.52
C ASP A 32 11.58 3.93 -12.09
N ILE A 33 10.25 3.89 -11.90
CA ILE A 33 9.65 3.69 -10.59
C ILE A 33 9.97 2.30 -10.04
N VAL A 34 9.79 1.25 -10.84
CA VAL A 34 10.10 -0.14 -10.45
C VAL A 34 11.57 -0.28 -10.05
N GLN A 35 12.48 0.30 -10.84
CA GLN A 35 13.91 0.27 -10.56
C GLN A 35 14.27 0.97 -9.25
N ASN A 36 13.70 2.15 -9.00
CA ASN A 36 13.98 2.91 -7.78
C ASN A 36 13.42 2.21 -6.54
N VAL A 37 12.18 1.70 -6.60
CA VAL A 37 11.57 0.92 -5.51
C VAL A 37 12.38 -0.36 -5.24
N SER A 38 12.79 -1.07 -6.29
CA SER A 38 13.67 -2.24 -6.18
C SER A 38 14.99 -1.89 -5.51
N SER A 39 15.64 -0.82 -5.94
CA SER A 39 16.94 -0.38 -5.41
C SER A 39 16.82 0.01 -3.93
N GLN A 40 15.73 0.61 -3.53
CA GLN A 40 15.45 0.93 -2.13
C GLN A 40 15.29 -0.35 -1.29
N PHE A 41 14.56 -1.32 -1.82
CA PHE A 41 14.33 -2.60 -1.14
C PHE A 41 15.61 -3.45 -1.04
N GLN A 42 16.47 -3.42 -2.04
CA GLN A 42 17.72 -4.18 -2.06
C GLN A 42 18.70 -3.78 -0.95
N LYS A 43 18.51 -2.62 -0.31
CA LYS A 43 19.31 -2.23 0.87
C LYS A 43 19.04 -3.10 2.10
N VAL A 44 17.93 -3.86 2.07
CA VAL A 44 17.48 -4.72 3.17
C VAL A 44 17.67 -6.18 2.78
N GLU A 45 18.72 -6.83 3.27
CA GLU A 45 18.97 -8.26 3.04
C GLU A 45 18.04 -9.12 3.90
N ASP A 46 17.93 -8.77 5.17
CA ASP A 46 17.06 -9.42 6.14
C ASP A 46 16.65 -8.48 7.27
N TYR A 47 15.61 -8.81 7.98
CA TYR A 47 15.30 -8.17 9.25
C TYR A 47 14.42 -9.04 10.15
N SER A 48 14.45 -8.74 11.44
CA SER A 48 13.46 -9.18 12.42
C SER A 48 12.77 -7.99 13.05
N ALA A 49 11.50 -8.16 13.40
CA ALA A 49 10.71 -7.13 14.07
C ALA A 49 9.67 -7.75 15.00
N THR A 50 9.20 -6.98 15.97
CA THR A 50 7.99 -7.29 16.72
C THR A 50 6.81 -6.71 15.96
N LEU A 51 5.88 -7.56 15.56
CA LEU A 51 4.63 -7.19 14.89
C LEU A 51 3.48 -7.21 15.89
N GLU A 52 2.83 -6.09 16.08
CA GLU A 52 1.54 -6.03 16.78
C GLU A 52 0.42 -6.02 15.73
N LEU A 53 -0.41 -7.08 15.78
CA LEU A 53 -1.51 -7.29 14.82
C LEU A 53 -2.85 -7.05 15.53
N LYS A 54 -3.65 -6.15 14.97
CA LYS A 54 -5.03 -5.90 15.37
C LYS A 54 -5.96 -6.14 14.19
N VAL A 55 -6.95 -6.99 14.36
CA VAL A 55 -7.98 -7.29 13.37
C VAL A 55 -9.33 -6.84 13.91
N ASP A 56 -9.98 -5.98 13.17
CA ASP A 56 -11.32 -5.47 13.45
C ASP A 56 -12.19 -5.77 12.23
N MET A 57 -12.96 -6.82 12.31
CA MET A 57 -13.84 -7.30 11.23
C MET A 57 -15.19 -7.66 11.81
N PRO A 58 -16.29 -7.46 11.06
CA PRO A 58 -17.60 -7.96 11.45
C PRO A 58 -17.50 -9.46 11.76
N HIS A 59 -18.02 -9.86 12.92
CA HIS A 59 -18.07 -11.25 13.38
C HIS A 59 -16.72 -11.91 13.76
N ILE A 60 -15.59 -11.22 13.62
CA ILE A 60 -14.28 -11.71 14.06
C ILE A 60 -13.80 -10.86 15.23
N ARG A 61 -13.82 -11.44 16.42
CA ARG A 61 -13.24 -10.81 17.61
C ARG A 61 -11.88 -11.46 17.90
N MET A 62 -10.83 -10.83 17.42
CA MET A 62 -9.47 -11.26 17.71
C MET A 62 -8.78 -10.20 18.60
N PRO A 63 -8.30 -10.57 19.79
CA PRO A 63 -7.50 -9.65 20.58
C PRO A 63 -6.22 -9.28 19.84
N SER A 64 -5.68 -8.10 20.11
CA SER A 64 -4.37 -7.70 19.61
C SER A 64 -3.32 -8.77 19.97
N LYS A 65 -2.48 -9.11 18.99
CA LYS A 65 -1.45 -10.15 19.12
C LYS A 65 -0.08 -9.57 18.83
N LYS A 66 0.87 -9.88 19.72
CA LYS A 66 2.30 -9.61 19.48
C LYS A 66 2.96 -10.84 18.91
N LEU A 67 3.63 -10.68 17.79
CA LEU A 67 4.24 -11.73 16.97
C LEU A 67 5.70 -11.38 16.73
N GLN A 68 6.54 -12.37 16.54
CA GLN A 68 7.88 -12.17 16.00
C GLN A 68 7.84 -12.35 14.49
N PHE A 69 8.27 -11.33 13.78
CA PHE A 69 8.32 -11.30 12.33
C PHE A 69 9.76 -11.39 11.85
N TYR A 70 10.01 -12.22 10.85
CA TYR A 70 11.31 -12.39 10.21
C TYR A 70 11.14 -12.32 8.71
N PHE A 71 11.99 -11.57 8.07
CA PHE A 71 12.08 -11.45 6.63
C PHE A 71 13.52 -11.66 6.18
N LYS A 72 13.69 -12.34 5.04
CA LYS A 72 14.97 -12.44 4.35
C LYS A 72 14.72 -12.48 2.85
N GLN A 73 15.48 -11.69 2.10
CA GLN A 73 15.39 -11.68 0.66
C GLN A 73 15.61 -13.07 0.04
N PRO A 74 14.98 -13.37 -1.13
CA PRO A 74 14.08 -12.47 -1.86
C PRO A 74 12.66 -12.41 -1.26
N ASP A 75 12.16 -13.49 -0.65
CA ASP A 75 10.74 -13.68 -0.33
C ASP A 75 10.48 -14.51 0.94
N LYS A 76 11.52 -14.82 1.72
CA LYS A 76 11.39 -15.66 2.91
C LYS A 76 10.75 -14.87 4.05
N ILE A 77 9.59 -15.34 4.49
CA ILE A 77 8.84 -14.76 5.60
C ILE A 77 8.56 -15.84 6.65
N LYS A 78 8.82 -15.52 7.90
CA LYS A 78 8.42 -16.34 9.05
C LYS A 78 7.76 -15.49 10.10
N ILE A 79 6.64 -15.98 10.61
CA ILE A 79 5.92 -15.38 11.71
C ILE A 79 5.84 -16.40 12.84
N LYS A 80 6.41 -16.05 13.99
CA LYS A 80 6.29 -16.87 15.21
C LYS A 80 5.24 -16.25 16.11
N ALA A 81 4.18 -17.00 16.39
CA ALA A 81 3.05 -16.59 17.22
C ALA A 81 2.86 -17.57 18.37
N ALA A 82 2.51 -17.06 19.53
CA ALA A 82 1.92 -17.89 20.58
C ALA A 82 0.41 -18.08 20.26
N GLY A 83 0.04 -19.28 19.75
CA GLY A 83 -1.33 -19.62 19.38
C GLY A 83 -1.70 -19.24 17.93
N PHE A 84 -3.01 -19.32 17.63
CA PHE A 84 -3.53 -19.06 16.29
C PHE A 84 -3.53 -17.57 15.93
N ALA A 85 -3.00 -17.22 14.76
CA ALA A 85 -3.08 -15.87 14.20
C ALA A 85 -3.35 -15.97 12.69
N ILE A 86 -4.32 -15.20 12.22
CA ILE A 86 -4.57 -15.01 10.79
C ILE A 86 -3.72 -13.82 10.36
N VAL A 87 -2.64 -14.08 9.67
CA VAL A 87 -1.76 -13.03 9.17
C VAL A 87 -1.75 -13.13 7.65
N PRO A 88 -2.12 -12.06 6.93
CA PRO A 88 -1.98 -12.04 5.48
C PRO A 88 -0.51 -12.21 5.12
N LYS A 89 -0.17 -13.24 4.37
CA LYS A 89 1.22 -13.44 3.92
C LYS A 89 1.59 -12.53 2.76
N THR A 90 0.61 -12.15 1.97
CA THR A 90 0.79 -11.29 0.79
C THR A 90 0.97 -9.84 1.22
N GLY A 91 2.02 -9.19 0.72
CA GLY A 91 2.33 -7.79 1.03
C GLY A 91 3.01 -7.56 2.38
N LEU A 92 3.29 -8.62 3.16
CA LEU A 92 4.10 -8.55 4.37
C LEU A 92 5.57 -8.78 4.03
N GLY A 93 6.41 -7.86 4.41
CA GLY A 93 7.86 -8.00 4.30
C GLY A 93 8.46 -7.73 2.93
N GLY A 94 7.67 -7.79 1.85
CA GLY A 94 8.10 -7.43 0.51
C GLY A 94 8.05 -5.92 0.26
N SER A 95 8.77 -5.46 -0.75
CA SER A 95 8.82 -4.05 -1.16
C SER A 95 7.57 -3.59 -1.91
N GLY A 96 6.67 -4.50 -2.24
CA GLY A 96 5.64 -4.30 -3.24
C GLY A 96 6.17 -4.32 -4.69
N VAL A 97 7.47 -4.63 -4.89
CA VAL A 97 8.05 -4.82 -6.23
C VAL A 97 7.34 -5.96 -6.95
N GLU A 98 7.02 -7.05 -6.23
CA GLU A 98 6.28 -8.16 -6.78
C GLU A 98 4.89 -7.71 -7.28
N LEU A 99 4.23 -6.82 -6.55
CA LEU A 99 2.94 -6.26 -6.97
C LEU A 99 3.10 -5.41 -8.24
N LEU A 100 4.14 -4.57 -8.29
CA LEU A 100 4.45 -3.78 -9.48
C LEU A 100 4.76 -4.67 -10.70
N ALA A 101 5.44 -5.79 -10.49
CA ALA A 101 5.76 -6.75 -11.55
C ALA A 101 4.54 -7.55 -12.05
N LEU A 102 3.46 -7.65 -11.25
CA LEU A 102 2.22 -8.29 -11.64
C LEU A 102 1.27 -7.39 -12.44
N LEU A 103 1.57 -6.09 -12.53
CA LEU A 103 0.70 -5.15 -13.22
C LEU A 103 0.84 -5.29 -14.74
N ASP A 104 -0.26 -5.65 -15.39
CA ASP A 104 -0.43 -5.52 -16.83
C ASP A 104 -0.81 -4.08 -17.19
N SER A 105 -0.37 -3.61 -18.35
CA SER A 105 -0.74 -2.28 -18.88
C SER A 105 -0.49 -1.13 -17.89
N ALA A 106 0.56 -1.25 -17.08
CA ALA A 106 0.91 -0.26 -16.08
C ALA A 106 1.26 1.10 -16.73
N ARG A 107 0.78 2.18 -16.13
CA ARG A 107 1.09 3.55 -16.55
C ARG A 107 1.15 4.51 -15.38
N VAL A 108 2.02 5.50 -15.48
CA VAL A 108 2.06 6.63 -14.54
C VAL A 108 0.97 7.62 -14.93
N LEU A 109 0.09 7.93 -13.99
CA LEU A 109 -1.05 8.84 -14.21
C LEU A 109 -0.67 10.29 -13.96
N ARG A 110 -0.08 10.55 -12.81
CA ARG A 110 0.17 11.90 -12.31
C ARG A 110 1.08 11.89 -11.09
N GLN A 111 1.44 13.08 -10.67
CA GLN A 111 1.94 13.36 -9.34
C GLN A 111 0.75 13.71 -8.43
N ASP A 112 0.78 13.29 -7.17
CA ASP A 112 -0.26 13.55 -6.18
C ASP A 112 0.38 14.01 -4.86
N ASN A 113 -0.24 14.99 -4.21
CA ASN A 113 0.23 15.51 -2.93
C ASN A 113 -0.69 15.01 -1.82
N ARG A 114 -0.14 14.25 -0.86
CA ARG A 114 -0.87 13.79 0.33
C ARG A 114 -0.14 14.23 1.59
N GLY A 115 -0.71 15.23 2.25
CA GLY A 115 -0.05 15.90 3.38
C GLY A 115 1.23 16.61 2.93
N GLU A 116 2.33 16.30 3.59
CA GLU A 116 3.64 16.90 3.29
C GLU A 116 4.44 16.09 2.23
N ARG A 117 3.84 15.06 1.63
CA ARG A 117 4.53 14.15 0.71
C ARG A 117 3.98 14.18 -0.68
N ILE A 118 4.89 13.99 -1.61
CA ILE A 118 4.62 13.92 -3.04
C ILE A 118 4.73 12.44 -3.47
N TYR A 119 3.75 11.99 -4.23
CA TYR A 119 3.67 10.62 -4.72
C TYR A 119 3.57 10.58 -6.24
N TRP A 120 4.21 9.60 -6.83
CA TRP A 120 3.92 9.15 -8.18
C TRP A 120 2.75 8.18 -8.13
N VAL A 121 1.74 8.42 -8.95
CA VAL A 121 0.55 7.58 -9.00
C VAL A 121 0.59 6.73 -10.25
N LEU A 122 0.61 5.42 -10.04
CA LEU A 122 0.56 4.43 -11.10
C LEU A 122 -0.79 3.72 -11.07
N THR A 123 -1.26 3.26 -12.23
CA THR A 123 -2.38 2.32 -12.31
C THR A 123 -2.05 1.21 -13.29
N GLY A 124 -2.66 0.07 -13.08
CA GLY A 124 -2.56 -1.08 -13.98
C GLY A 124 -3.65 -2.09 -13.65
N THR A 125 -3.77 -3.11 -14.48
CA THR A 125 -4.66 -4.24 -14.26
C THR A 125 -3.85 -5.45 -13.79
N ILE A 126 -4.50 -6.36 -13.06
CA ILE A 126 -3.91 -7.66 -12.73
C ILE A 126 -4.77 -8.74 -13.37
N ASN A 127 -4.12 -9.68 -14.04
CA ASN A 127 -4.79 -10.90 -14.47
C ASN A 127 -5.14 -11.74 -13.24
N PRO A 128 -6.42 -12.06 -12.99
CA PRO A 128 -6.84 -12.88 -11.85
C PRO A 128 -6.11 -14.23 -11.76
N ASP A 129 -5.77 -14.82 -12.90
CA ASP A 129 -5.04 -16.10 -12.96
C ASP A 129 -3.62 -16.00 -12.38
N SER A 130 -3.00 -14.83 -12.45
CA SER A 130 -1.68 -14.57 -11.87
C SER A 130 -1.70 -14.57 -10.33
N LEU A 131 -2.85 -14.35 -9.71
CA LEU A 131 -3.04 -14.35 -8.25
C LEU A 131 -3.20 -15.76 -7.69
N ASN A 132 -3.44 -16.78 -8.54
CA ASN A 132 -3.68 -18.15 -8.12
C ASN A 132 -2.42 -18.93 -7.68
N THR A 133 -1.25 -18.29 -7.68
CA THR A 133 0.01 -18.97 -7.35
C THR A 133 0.27 -19.15 -5.86
N GLY A 134 -0.77 -19.28 -5.01
CA GLY A 134 -0.53 -20.01 -3.78
C GLY A 134 -1.03 -19.49 -2.45
N SER A 135 -1.78 -18.42 -2.31
CA SER A 135 -2.15 -17.96 -0.96
C SER A 135 -3.61 -17.53 -0.73
N TRP A 136 -4.39 -17.40 -1.77
CA TRP A 136 -5.82 -17.07 -1.67
C TRP A 136 -6.72 -18.27 -1.93
N HIS A 137 -6.46 -19.41 -1.27
CA HIS A 137 -7.34 -20.58 -1.28
C HIS A 137 -8.58 -20.34 -0.40
N GLY A 138 -9.12 -19.18 -0.42
CA GLY A 138 -10.38 -18.82 0.23
C GLY A 138 -11.52 -18.88 -0.76
N GLY A 139 -11.99 -20.10 -1.05
CA GLY A 139 -13.24 -20.38 -1.73
C GLY A 139 -13.39 -19.67 -3.08
N GLY A 140 -13.52 -20.44 -4.15
CA GLY A 140 -13.75 -20.01 -5.53
C GLY A 140 -14.78 -18.92 -5.72
N ALA A 141 -14.49 -17.73 -5.26
CA ALA A 141 -15.07 -16.54 -5.79
C ALA A 141 -14.52 -16.48 -7.20
N GLU A 142 -15.37 -16.66 -8.18
CA GLU A 142 -15.17 -16.12 -9.50
C GLU A 142 -14.96 -14.60 -9.26
N PHE A 143 -13.71 -14.24 -8.89
CA PHE A 143 -13.31 -12.85 -8.96
C PHE A 143 -13.57 -12.48 -10.39
N GLY A 144 -14.47 -11.60 -10.57
CA GLY A 144 -14.93 -11.16 -11.85
C GLY A 144 -13.82 -10.80 -12.76
N ARG A 145 -13.76 -10.22 -13.58
CA ARG A 145 -13.06 -10.13 -14.80
C ARG A 145 -12.02 -9.03 -14.82
N GLU A 146 -12.16 -8.00 -13.98
CA GLU A 146 -11.25 -6.86 -14.03
C GLU A 146 -10.79 -6.45 -12.62
N ILE A 147 -9.50 -6.54 -12.37
CA ILE A 147 -8.87 -6.04 -11.15
C ILE A 147 -7.98 -4.86 -11.55
N ILE A 148 -8.35 -3.67 -11.08
CA ILE A 148 -7.58 -2.45 -11.28
C ILE A 148 -6.88 -2.11 -9.97
N ILE A 149 -5.58 -1.86 -10.05
CA ILE A 149 -4.78 -1.42 -8.91
C ILE A 149 -4.23 -0.04 -9.19
N THR A 150 -4.34 0.84 -8.21
CA THR A 150 -3.70 2.15 -8.21
C THR A 150 -2.73 2.22 -7.04
N ILE A 151 -1.50 2.64 -7.32
CA ILE A 151 -0.38 2.62 -6.38
C ILE A 151 0.19 4.03 -6.27
N TRP A 152 0.43 4.48 -5.04
CA TRP A 152 1.12 5.73 -4.72
C TRP A 152 2.51 5.42 -4.20
N VAL A 153 3.52 5.80 -4.95
CA VAL A 153 4.94 5.65 -4.59
C VAL A 153 5.49 7.00 -4.15
N ASP A 154 6.03 7.08 -2.95
CA ASP A 154 6.70 8.27 -2.42
C ASP A 154 7.86 8.65 -3.36
N SER A 155 7.83 9.89 -3.87
CA SER A 155 8.76 10.36 -4.91
C SER A 155 10.20 10.54 -4.42
N GLU A 156 10.40 10.65 -3.10
CA GLU A 156 11.72 10.85 -2.49
C GLU A 156 12.28 9.55 -1.90
N ARG A 157 11.41 8.76 -1.24
CA ARG A 157 11.80 7.57 -0.50
C ARG A 157 11.70 6.29 -1.32
N TRP A 158 10.99 6.33 -2.43
CA TRP A 158 10.76 5.19 -3.33
C TRP A 158 10.16 3.98 -2.61
N VAL A 159 9.16 4.24 -1.76
CA VAL A 159 8.37 3.25 -1.05
C VAL A 159 6.90 3.39 -1.39
N ILE A 160 6.16 2.28 -1.35
CA ILE A 160 4.72 2.29 -1.63
C ILE A 160 3.97 2.75 -0.39
N GLY A 161 3.45 3.97 -0.43
CA GLY A 161 2.70 4.55 0.68
C GLY A 161 1.23 4.16 0.70
N TYR A 162 0.62 3.94 -0.48
CA TYR A 162 -0.80 3.64 -0.57
C TYR A 162 -1.12 2.79 -1.79
N ILE A 163 -2.09 1.90 -1.64
CA ILE A 163 -2.61 1.03 -2.71
C ILE A 163 -4.13 1.04 -2.63
N GLU A 164 -4.78 1.19 -3.76
CA GLU A 164 -6.21 0.94 -3.94
C GLU A 164 -6.44 -0.21 -4.90
N THR A 165 -7.40 -1.06 -4.56
CA THR A 165 -7.81 -2.16 -5.43
C THR A 165 -9.30 -2.08 -5.69
N VAL A 166 -9.65 -2.06 -6.95
CA VAL A 166 -11.02 -2.06 -7.47
C VAL A 166 -11.25 -3.35 -8.23
N VAL A 167 -12.34 -4.04 -7.92
CA VAL A 167 -12.75 -5.28 -8.59
C VAL A 167 -14.15 -5.04 -9.16
N ASP A 168 -14.32 -5.27 -10.47
CA ASP A 168 -15.58 -5.03 -11.17
C ASP A 168 -16.21 -3.65 -10.83
N SER A 169 -15.39 -2.60 -10.89
CA SER A 169 -15.78 -1.20 -10.59
C SER A 169 -16.16 -0.91 -9.12
N VAL A 170 -15.93 -1.86 -8.21
CA VAL A 170 -16.20 -1.67 -6.78
C VAL A 170 -14.91 -1.70 -5.98
N GLN A 171 -14.70 -0.73 -5.11
CA GLN A 171 -13.53 -0.72 -4.23
C GLN A 171 -13.56 -1.95 -3.32
N ALA A 172 -12.53 -2.78 -3.41
CA ALA A 172 -12.41 -4.04 -2.69
C ALA A 172 -11.60 -3.87 -1.41
N PHE A 173 -10.40 -3.30 -1.52
CA PHE A 173 -9.56 -3.00 -0.37
C PHE A 173 -8.60 -1.84 -0.66
N SER A 174 -8.07 -1.26 0.39
CA SER A 174 -6.95 -0.34 0.33
C SER A 174 -5.90 -0.70 1.38
N VAL A 175 -4.65 -0.37 1.07
CA VAL A 175 -3.52 -0.54 1.98
C VAL A 175 -2.83 0.80 2.13
N SER A 176 -2.59 1.22 3.35
CA SER A 176 -1.78 2.40 3.66
C SER A 176 -0.60 2.01 4.53
N SER A 177 0.58 2.53 4.22
CA SER A 177 1.79 2.25 4.97
C SER A 177 2.52 3.54 5.34
N VAL A 178 2.84 3.67 6.62
CA VAL A 178 3.68 4.73 7.16
C VAL A 178 5.06 4.15 7.41
N TYR A 179 6.08 4.78 6.86
CA TYR A 179 7.46 4.32 6.94
C TYR A 179 8.25 5.16 7.94
N ALA A 180 9.13 4.51 8.69
CA ALA A 180 10.19 5.15 9.45
C ALA A 180 11.53 4.96 8.75
N GLU A 181 12.38 5.95 8.85
CA GLU A 181 13.76 5.83 8.43
C GLU A 181 14.56 5.10 9.50
N HIS A 182 15.30 4.11 9.05
CA HIS A 182 16.31 3.39 9.81
C HIS A 182 17.66 3.67 9.20
N ASN A 183 18.74 3.20 9.81
CA ASN A 183 20.11 3.45 9.39
C ASN A 183 20.28 3.80 7.89
N GLU A 184 20.86 4.97 7.60
CA GLU A 184 21.36 5.39 6.28
C GLU A 184 20.36 5.28 5.11
N GLY A 185 19.14 5.77 5.30
CA GLY A 185 18.14 5.83 4.23
C GLY A 185 17.47 4.49 3.90
N ILE A 186 17.41 3.57 4.86
CA ILE A 186 16.55 2.39 4.81
C ILE A 186 15.18 2.77 5.37
N TYR A 187 14.14 2.60 4.58
CA TYR A 187 12.77 2.86 4.99
C TYR A 187 12.00 1.56 5.17
N LEU A 188 11.52 1.31 6.39
CA LEU A 188 10.69 0.15 6.70
C LEU A 188 9.33 0.58 7.26
N PRO A 189 8.26 -0.19 7.04
CA PRO A 189 6.93 0.16 7.52
C PRO A 189 6.89 0.17 9.05
N MET A 190 6.44 1.27 9.62
CA MET A 190 6.13 1.37 11.05
C MET A 190 4.69 0.94 11.32
N VAL A 191 3.78 1.35 10.46
CA VAL A 191 2.37 1.00 10.52
C VAL A 191 1.89 0.66 9.12
N THR A 192 1.21 -0.46 8.97
CA THR A 192 0.46 -0.80 7.76
C THR A 192 -1.00 -1.05 8.15
N GLU A 193 -1.91 -0.40 7.47
CA GLU A 193 -3.35 -0.58 7.65
C GLU A 193 -3.98 -1.06 6.35
N ILE A 194 -4.75 -2.14 6.45
CA ILE A 194 -5.54 -2.70 5.35
C ILE A 194 -7.01 -2.46 5.69
N LEU A 195 -7.71 -1.77 4.81
CA LEU A 195 -9.16 -1.61 4.86
C LEU A 195 -9.80 -2.53 3.84
N ILE A 196 -10.77 -3.32 4.28
CA ILE A 196 -11.51 -4.25 3.45
C ILE A 196 -12.95 -3.74 3.34
N TYR A 197 -13.41 -3.48 2.13
CA TYR A 197 -14.73 -2.93 1.89
C TYR A 197 -15.79 -4.02 1.76
N THR A 198 -17.03 -3.68 2.07
CA THR A 198 -18.16 -4.62 2.24
C THR A 198 -18.43 -5.50 1.02
N SER A 199 -18.17 -5.01 -0.17
CA SER A 199 -18.38 -5.74 -1.42
C SER A 199 -17.59 -7.05 -1.47
N LEU A 200 -16.34 -7.04 -0.98
CA LEU A 200 -15.52 -8.24 -0.92
C LEU A 200 -15.99 -9.19 0.19
N LEU A 201 -16.40 -8.66 1.34
CA LEU A 201 -16.90 -9.48 2.44
C LEU A 201 -18.22 -10.17 2.12
N ARG A 202 -19.10 -9.57 1.30
CA ARG A 202 -20.33 -10.21 0.80
C ARG A 202 -20.03 -11.44 -0.05
N GLY A 203 -18.96 -11.44 -0.83
CA GLY A 203 -18.51 -12.61 -1.60
C GLY A 203 -17.91 -13.72 -0.74
N MET A 204 -17.34 -13.37 0.42
CA MET A 204 -16.76 -14.33 1.39
C MET A 204 -17.79 -14.89 2.37
N THR A 205 -18.89 -14.19 2.62
CA THR A 205 -19.95 -14.64 3.51
C THR A 205 -20.95 -15.51 2.76
N TYR A 206 -20.72 -16.83 2.86
CA TYR A 206 -21.76 -17.81 2.82
C TYR A 206 -22.30 -18.27 1.47
N ARG A 207 -21.67 -19.28 0.91
CA ARG A 207 -22.46 -20.38 0.37
C ARG A 207 -23.09 -21.11 1.55
N ARG A 208 -24.32 -20.75 1.95
CA ARG A 208 -25.13 -21.63 2.78
C ARG A 208 -25.29 -22.94 2.03
N PRO A 209 -25.09 -24.12 2.67
CA PRO A 209 -25.65 -25.33 2.13
C PRO A 209 -27.17 -25.10 2.03
N SER A 210 -27.68 -25.20 0.82
CA SER A 210 -29.12 -25.25 0.59
C SER A 210 -29.63 -26.51 1.24
N GLU A 211 -30.30 -26.41 2.38
CA GLU A 211 -31.31 -27.39 2.78
C GLU A 211 -32.05 -26.88 4.01
N GLY A 212 -33.31 -26.57 3.79
CA GLY A 212 -34.31 -26.37 4.81
C GLY A 212 -35.49 -25.54 4.28
N PRO A 213 -36.68 -26.14 4.13
CA PRO A 213 -37.87 -25.37 3.88
C PRO A 213 -38.32 -24.74 5.20
N LEU A 214 -38.58 -23.48 5.21
CA LEU A 214 -39.08 -22.64 6.30
C LEU A 214 -37.96 -21.84 7.01
N GLY A 215 -38.06 -20.57 6.85
CA GLY A 215 -37.37 -19.63 7.74
C GLY A 215 -37.11 -18.31 7.06
N ASP A 216 -37.91 -17.39 7.42
CA ASP A 216 -37.79 -15.93 7.36
C ASP A 216 -36.53 -15.41 6.67
N ARG A 217 -36.73 -14.88 5.50
CA ARG A 217 -35.84 -13.90 4.90
C ARG A 217 -35.84 -12.67 5.84
N HIS A 218 -35.07 -12.72 6.88
CA HIS A 218 -34.56 -11.49 7.44
C HIS A 218 -33.58 -10.93 6.41
N ASP A 219 -34.10 -9.98 5.69
CA ASP A 219 -33.36 -9.16 4.77
C ASP A 219 -32.37 -8.33 5.60
N PHE A 220 -31.14 -8.84 5.78
CA PHE A 220 -30.06 -8.14 6.47
C PHE A 220 -29.52 -6.94 5.66
N THR A 221 -30.29 -6.44 4.71
CA THR A 221 -29.88 -5.31 3.86
C THR A 221 -30.30 -3.96 4.39
N GLU A 222 -31.16 -3.87 5.41
CA GLU A 222 -31.46 -2.61 6.06
C GLU A 222 -30.54 -2.37 7.27
N GLY A 223 -29.59 -1.45 7.11
CA GLY A 223 -28.79 -0.90 8.23
C GLY A 223 -27.34 -1.28 8.31
N VAL A 224 -26.76 -1.94 7.33
CA VAL A 224 -25.30 -2.13 7.24
C VAL A 224 -24.72 -0.89 6.56
N SER A 225 -24.42 0.14 7.35
CA SER A 225 -23.43 1.14 6.96
C SER A 225 -22.17 0.39 6.59
N ASP A 226 -21.50 0.76 5.51
CA ASP A 226 -20.28 0.20 4.95
C ASP A 226 -19.40 -0.51 6.00
N ALA A 227 -19.71 -1.78 6.28
CA ALA A 227 -19.01 -2.54 7.32
C ALA A 227 -17.60 -2.80 6.83
N MET A 228 -16.71 -1.96 7.26
CA MET A 228 -15.33 -1.93 6.84
C MET A 228 -14.53 -2.84 7.75
N GLY A 229 -13.95 -3.91 7.22
CA GLY A 229 -12.95 -4.70 7.92
C GLY A 229 -11.63 -3.93 7.97
N ARG A 230 -10.95 -3.96 9.10
CA ARG A 230 -9.66 -3.31 9.29
C ARG A 230 -8.65 -4.29 9.84
N ILE A 231 -7.48 -4.34 9.23
CA ILE A 231 -6.30 -5.04 9.76
C ILE A 231 -5.22 -3.98 9.94
N ARG A 232 -4.74 -3.83 11.17
CA ARG A 232 -3.67 -2.89 11.51
C ARG A 232 -2.45 -3.67 12.02
N MET A 233 -1.32 -3.37 11.44
CA MET A 233 -0.02 -3.97 11.72
C MET A 233 0.93 -2.88 12.17
N GLU A 234 1.47 -2.99 13.37
CA GLU A 234 2.47 -2.07 13.88
C GLU A 234 3.78 -2.84 14.10
N PHE A 235 4.84 -2.33 13.49
CA PHE A 235 6.16 -2.95 13.53
C PHE A 235 7.08 -2.17 14.47
N HIS A 236 7.73 -2.88 15.38
CA HIS A 236 8.61 -2.32 16.39
C HIS A 236 9.92 -3.12 16.48
N ASN A 237 10.94 -2.53 17.10
CA ASN A 237 12.19 -3.21 17.45
C ASN A 237 12.88 -3.88 16.26
N TYR A 238 12.96 -3.17 15.15
CA TYR A 238 13.67 -3.65 13.96
C TYR A 238 15.13 -3.97 14.25
N LYS A 239 15.59 -5.11 13.76
CA LYS A 239 17.00 -5.49 13.65
C LYS A 239 17.24 -5.82 12.19
N ILE A 240 17.99 -4.97 11.51
CA ILE A 240 18.14 -4.96 10.05
C ILE A 240 19.52 -5.49 9.69
N ASN A 241 19.59 -6.29 8.61
CA ASN A 241 20.83 -6.84 8.03
C ASN A 241 21.70 -7.57 9.07
N ILE A 242 21.05 -8.44 9.86
CA ILE A 242 21.70 -9.18 10.95
C ILE A 242 22.17 -10.57 10.53
N GLY A 243 22.03 -10.94 9.27
CA GLY A 243 22.45 -12.24 8.75
C GLY A 243 21.57 -13.39 9.24
N LEU A 244 20.26 -13.28 9.09
CA LEU A 244 19.32 -14.34 9.50
C LEU A 244 19.65 -15.66 8.80
N LYS A 245 19.74 -16.73 9.59
CA LYS A 245 20.00 -18.08 9.09
C LYS A 245 18.76 -18.67 8.43
N ASP A 246 18.94 -19.45 7.37
CA ASP A 246 17.84 -20.06 6.61
C ASP A 246 17.03 -21.05 7.43
N GLU A 247 17.66 -21.69 8.45
CA GLU A 247 16.99 -22.61 9.34
C GLU A 247 15.76 -22.00 10.05
N ILE A 248 15.81 -20.67 10.30
CA ILE A 248 14.66 -19.95 10.92
C ILE A 248 13.40 -20.11 10.09
N PHE A 249 13.52 -20.20 8.78
CA PHE A 249 12.41 -20.24 7.82
C PHE A 249 11.93 -21.68 7.54
N LEU A 250 12.74 -22.71 7.85
CA LEU A 250 12.43 -24.10 7.62
C LEU A 250 11.60 -24.74 8.75
N GLU A 251 11.66 -24.21 9.96
CA GLU A 251 10.88 -24.71 11.09
C GLU A 251 9.37 -24.54 10.83
N LYS A 252 8.60 -25.61 11.02
CA LYS A 252 7.13 -25.64 10.88
C LYS A 252 6.43 -24.97 12.07
#